data_f578be68577145b56bc7468d34e578c1
#
_entry.id   f578be68577145b56bc7468d34e578c1
#
_cell.length_a   1.000
_cell.length_b   1.000
_cell.length_c   1.000
_cell.angle_alpha   90.00
_cell.angle_beta   90.00
_cell.angle_gamma   90.00
#
_symmetry.space_group_name_H-M   'P 1'
#
loop_
_entity.id
_entity.type
_entity.pdbx_description
1 polymer ?
#
loop_
_entity_poly.entity_id
_entity_poly.type
_entity_poly.pdbx_seq_one_letter_code
_entity_poly.pdbx_strand_id
1 'polypeptide(L)'
;MIVIIDGDYKEDNSGFIAGVLMEDFNSKEICGFITAEVFDVGEYQSGSFYKRELKGVDAVLTKLNFSQIQCIIVDGYAKFEDGEHTSLGEWVYKNYAIPVIGIAKSKNLFSKVENTQVYRGNSKTPLYVTAVGIDQDIARGKVQSMYGENRIPYGVKIADSIARKHKIILN
;
A
#
# COMPACT_ATOMS: atom_id res chain seq x y z
N MET A 1 6.46 -0.27 13.98
CA MET A 1 5.69 0.76 13.23
C MET A 1 5.35 0.22 11.86
N ILE A 2 4.19 0.51 11.33
CA ILE A 2 3.83 0.23 9.93
C ILE A 2 3.72 1.54 9.15
N VAL A 3 3.95 1.47 7.84
CA VAL A 3 3.82 2.59 6.91
C VAL A 3 2.81 2.22 5.84
N ILE A 4 1.78 3.04 5.66
CA ILE A 4 0.77 2.86 4.61
C ILE A 4 1.01 3.91 3.54
N ILE A 5 1.31 3.47 2.32
CA ILE A 5 1.67 4.35 1.21
C ILE A 5 0.59 4.31 0.15
N ASP A 6 0.15 5.49 -0.28
CA ASP A 6 -0.75 5.69 -1.40
C ASP A 6 -0.29 6.90 -2.24
N GLY A 7 -0.62 6.92 -3.52
CA GLY A 7 -0.20 7.97 -4.45
C GLY A 7 -1.30 8.37 -5.42
N ASP A 8 -1.45 9.68 -5.62
CA ASP A 8 -2.29 10.27 -6.65
C ASP A 8 -1.40 10.76 -7.81
N TYR A 9 -1.51 10.12 -8.96
CA TYR A 9 -0.70 10.40 -10.15
C TYR A 9 -1.52 11.14 -11.20
N LYS A 10 -0.94 12.18 -11.77
CA LYS A 10 -1.60 13.06 -12.73
C LYS A 10 -1.14 12.78 -14.17
N GLU A 11 -1.89 13.33 -15.12
CA GLU A 11 -1.61 13.21 -16.55
C GLU A 11 -0.31 13.91 -16.98
N ASP A 12 0.16 14.91 -16.21
CA ASP A 12 1.42 15.61 -16.42
C ASP A 12 2.66 14.84 -15.94
N ASN A 13 2.52 13.55 -15.65
CA ASN A 13 3.56 12.69 -15.09
C ASN A 13 4.08 13.13 -13.71
N SER A 14 3.32 13.92 -12.98
CA SER A 14 3.57 14.21 -11.58
C SER A 14 2.78 13.25 -10.67
N GLY A 15 3.21 13.12 -9.41
CA GLY A 15 2.50 12.37 -8.39
C GLY A 15 2.63 13.04 -7.02
N PHE A 16 1.57 12.94 -6.22
CA PHE A 16 1.60 13.32 -4.83
C PHE A 16 1.41 12.07 -3.97
N ILE A 17 2.41 11.75 -3.17
CA ILE A 17 2.49 10.50 -2.42
C ILE A 17 2.34 10.79 -0.94
N ALA A 18 1.56 9.96 -0.27
CA ALA A 18 1.37 9.99 1.17
C ALA A 18 1.87 8.70 1.81
N GLY A 19 2.62 8.81 2.89
CA GLY A 19 2.98 7.72 3.80
C GLY A 19 2.39 8.00 5.17
N VAL A 20 1.44 7.19 5.62
CA VAL A 20 0.82 7.28 6.95
C VAL A 20 1.53 6.32 7.89
N LEU A 21 1.94 6.82 9.05
CA LEU A 21 2.67 6.09 10.08
C LEU A 21 1.71 5.67 11.18
N MET A 22 1.68 4.40 11.51
CA MET A 22 0.91 3.84 12.61
C MET A 22 1.80 2.93 13.47
N GLU A 23 1.55 2.86 14.75
CA GLU A 23 2.33 2.03 15.65
C GLU A 23 2.21 0.55 15.31
N ASP A 24 0.97 0.10 15.03
CA ASP A 24 0.64 -1.30 14.71
C ASP A 24 -0.60 -1.34 13.79
N PHE A 25 -0.92 -2.53 13.28
CA PHE A 25 -2.10 -2.78 12.44
C PHE A 25 -3.42 -2.45 13.13
N ASN A 26 -3.51 -2.68 14.45
CA ASN A 26 -4.72 -2.43 15.26
C ASN A 26 -4.81 -1.01 15.79
N SER A 27 -3.81 -0.17 15.57
CA SER A 27 -3.78 1.20 16.10
C SER A 27 -4.95 2.02 15.58
N LYS A 28 -5.57 2.77 16.47
CA LYS A 28 -6.63 3.74 16.17
C LYS A 28 -6.05 5.10 15.78
N GLU A 29 -4.86 5.39 16.27
CA GLU A 29 -4.18 6.67 16.11
C GLU A 29 -3.13 6.61 15.02
N ILE A 30 -2.98 7.74 14.34
CA ILE A 30 -1.92 7.97 13.37
C ILE A 30 -0.77 8.66 14.10
N CYS A 31 0.42 8.05 14.08
CA CYS A 31 1.62 8.62 14.70
C CYS A 31 2.16 9.82 13.92
N GLY A 32 1.86 9.89 12.62
CA GLY A 32 2.29 10.95 11.74
C GLY A 32 2.09 10.59 10.27
N PHE A 33 2.46 11.50 9.39
CA PHE A 33 2.47 11.25 7.96
C PHE A 33 3.64 11.95 7.27
N ILE A 34 4.03 11.41 6.13
CA ILE A 34 5.04 11.97 5.25
C ILE A 34 4.40 12.17 3.88
N THR A 35 4.72 13.28 3.23
CA THR A 35 4.32 13.52 1.85
C THR A 35 5.55 13.73 0.96
N ALA A 36 5.39 13.37 -0.31
CA ALA A 36 6.38 13.61 -1.34
C ALA A 36 5.69 14.00 -2.65
N GLU A 37 6.27 14.93 -3.39
CA GLU A 37 5.94 15.17 -4.78
C GLU A 37 7.00 14.51 -5.65
N VAL A 38 6.56 13.85 -6.69
CA VAL A 38 7.44 13.19 -7.67
C VAL A 38 7.09 13.68 -9.07
N PHE A 39 8.10 13.78 -9.93
CA PHE A 39 7.97 14.25 -11.30
C PHE A 39 8.60 13.21 -12.24
N ASP A 40 8.24 13.26 -13.53
CA ASP A 40 8.73 12.33 -14.55
C ASP A 40 8.57 10.86 -14.15
N VAL A 41 7.43 10.54 -13.56
CA VAL A 41 7.14 9.16 -13.11
C VAL A 41 6.99 8.17 -14.28
N GLY A 42 7.02 8.68 -15.53
CA GLY A 42 6.86 7.91 -16.75
C GLY A 42 5.40 7.64 -17.09
N GLU A 43 5.14 7.34 -18.35
CA GLU A 43 3.81 6.98 -18.81
C GLU A 43 3.37 5.63 -18.22
N TYR A 44 2.06 5.52 -18.07
CA TYR A 44 1.42 4.27 -17.71
C TYR A 44 1.71 3.20 -18.77
N GLN A 45 2.50 2.19 -18.43
CA GLN A 45 2.74 1.02 -19.27
C GLN A 45 2.04 -0.19 -18.67
N SER A 46 1.12 -0.78 -19.43
CA SER A 46 0.48 -2.04 -19.02
C SER A 46 1.55 -3.11 -18.73
N GLY A 47 1.48 -3.75 -17.58
CA GLY A 47 2.48 -4.72 -17.11
C GLY A 47 3.73 -4.13 -16.44
N SER A 48 3.88 -2.81 -16.40
CA SER A 48 5.01 -2.12 -15.74
C SER A 48 4.56 -1.04 -14.75
N PHE A 49 3.38 -1.18 -14.19
CA PHE A 49 2.79 -0.24 -13.21
C PHE A 49 3.72 0.14 -12.08
N TYR A 50 4.45 -0.84 -11.56
CA TYR A 50 5.32 -0.64 -10.41
C TYR A 50 6.39 0.42 -10.64
N LYS A 51 6.83 0.65 -11.88
CA LYS A 51 7.87 1.64 -12.17
C LYS A 51 7.43 3.07 -11.86
N ARG A 52 6.16 3.38 -12.12
CA ARG A 52 5.56 4.67 -11.79
C ARG A 52 5.42 4.84 -10.28
N GLU A 53 4.91 3.82 -9.61
CA GLU A 53 4.68 3.83 -8.17
C GLU A 53 5.98 3.78 -7.37
N LEU A 54 7.01 3.16 -7.94
CA LEU A 54 8.30 2.99 -7.31
C LEU A 54 8.95 4.30 -6.89
N LYS A 55 8.98 5.30 -7.78
CA LYS A 55 9.52 6.62 -7.46
C LYS A 55 8.82 7.25 -6.27
N GLY A 56 7.49 7.05 -6.19
CA GLY A 56 6.69 7.55 -5.09
C GLY A 56 7.00 6.86 -3.77
N VAL A 57 7.08 5.53 -3.79
CA VAL A 57 7.42 4.73 -2.61
C VAL A 57 8.83 5.08 -2.10
N ASP A 58 9.82 5.15 -2.99
CA ASP A 58 11.18 5.56 -2.64
C ASP A 58 11.23 6.97 -2.03
N ALA A 59 10.50 7.92 -2.61
CA ALA A 59 10.46 9.29 -2.12
C ALA A 59 9.89 9.42 -0.69
N VAL A 60 9.01 8.49 -0.29
CA VAL A 60 8.52 8.40 1.08
C VAL A 60 9.50 7.64 1.96
N LEU A 61 9.95 6.46 1.53
CA LEU A 61 10.79 5.58 2.34
C LEU A 61 12.12 6.24 2.70
N THR A 62 12.77 6.96 1.77
CA THR A 62 14.04 7.65 2.02
C THR A 62 13.98 8.71 3.13
N LYS A 63 12.77 9.14 3.52
CA LYS A 63 12.56 10.08 4.63
C LYS A 63 12.36 9.39 5.99
N LEU A 64 12.37 8.06 6.02
CA LEU A 64 12.08 7.25 7.19
C LEU A 64 13.32 6.53 7.74
N ASN A 65 13.30 6.26 9.04
CA ASN A 65 14.27 5.36 9.66
C ASN A 65 13.81 3.91 9.48
N PHE A 66 14.40 3.19 8.55
CA PHE A 66 14.02 1.81 8.20
C PHE A 66 14.08 0.83 9.38
N SER A 67 14.97 1.04 10.36
CA SER A 67 15.09 0.14 11.52
C SER A 67 13.83 0.09 12.39
N GLN A 68 12.93 1.06 12.24
CA GLN A 68 11.68 1.14 12.99
C GLN A 68 10.47 0.62 12.20
N ILE A 69 10.65 0.31 10.91
CA ILE A 69 9.55 -0.12 10.04
C ILE A 69 9.46 -1.63 10.03
N GLN A 70 8.34 -2.17 10.47
CA GLN A 70 8.07 -3.62 10.51
C GLN A 70 7.36 -4.11 9.25
N CYS A 71 6.58 -3.25 8.59
CA CYS A 71 5.83 -3.59 7.40
C CYS A 71 5.45 -2.34 6.61
N ILE A 72 5.45 -2.47 5.29
CA ILE A 72 4.94 -1.46 4.35
C ILE A 72 3.62 -1.97 3.78
N ILE A 73 2.61 -1.11 3.75
CA ILE A 73 1.33 -1.38 3.09
C ILE A 73 1.22 -0.48 1.87
N VAL A 74 0.87 -1.05 0.73
CA VAL A 74 0.68 -0.32 -0.54
C VAL A 74 -0.74 -0.53 -1.08
N ASP A 75 -1.31 0.49 -1.76
CA ASP A 75 -2.54 0.32 -2.53
C ASP A 75 -2.25 -0.53 -3.77
N GLY A 76 -3.00 -1.60 -3.97
CA GLY A 76 -2.80 -2.54 -5.06
C GLY A 76 -2.19 -3.89 -4.65
N TYR A 77 -1.64 -4.58 -5.63
CA TYR A 77 -1.04 -5.90 -5.44
C TYR A 77 0.45 -5.80 -5.11
N ALA A 78 0.88 -6.38 -3.99
CA ALA A 78 2.28 -6.52 -3.65
C ALA A 78 2.97 -7.65 -4.45
N LYS A 79 2.20 -8.63 -4.95
CA LYS A 79 2.72 -9.80 -5.67
C LYS A 79 1.70 -10.33 -6.68
N PHE A 80 2.16 -10.86 -7.82
CA PHE A 80 1.31 -11.42 -8.87
C PHE A 80 1.45 -12.95 -9.03
N GLU A 81 2.64 -13.52 -8.83
CA GLU A 81 2.98 -14.95 -9.04
C GLU A 81 2.63 -15.49 -10.45
N ASP A 82 2.60 -14.64 -11.45
CA ASP A 82 2.34 -15.03 -12.83
C ASP A 82 3.62 -15.45 -13.59
N GLY A 83 4.79 -15.20 -13.01
CA GLY A 83 6.10 -15.52 -13.59
C GLY A 83 6.58 -14.52 -14.66
N GLU A 84 5.78 -13.50 -14.98
CA GLU A 84 6.06 -12.56 -16.06
C GLU A 84 6.25 -11.13 -15.55
N HIS A 85 5.50 -10.73 -14.50
CA HIS A 85 5.48 -9.37 -14.01
C HIS A 85 6.15 -9.24 -12.64
N THR A 86 7.10 -8.32 -12.54
CA THR A 86 7.62 -7.88 -11.24
C THR A 86 6.63 -6.93 -10.61
N SER A 87 6.25 -7.20 -9.37
CA SER A 87 5.35 -6.34 -8.62
C SER A 87 6.10 -5.26 -7.83
N LEU A 88 5.37 -4.22 -7.43
CA LEU A 88 5.91 -3.17 -6.55
C LEU A 88 6.42 -3.76 -5.23
N GLY A 89 5.68 -4.67 -4.62
CA GLY A 89 6.05 -5.26 -3.34
C GLY A 89 7.30 -6.13 -3.40
N GLU A 90 7.48 -6.90 -4.48
CA GLU A 90 8.71 -7.70 -4.68
C GLU A 90 9.92 -6.79 -4.83
N TRP A 91 9.80 -5.71 -5.59
CA TRP A 91 10.87 -4.74 -5.74
C TRP A 91 11.21 -4.06 -4.42
N VAL A 92 10.22 -3.58 -3.68
CA VAL A 92 10.42 -2.94 -2.37
C VAL A 92 11.07 -3.90 -1.39
N TYR A 93 10.58 -5.14 -1.29
CA TYR A 93 11.17 -6.14 -0.41
C TYR A 93 12.62 -6.46 -0.77
N LYS A 94 12.93 -6.60 -2.06
CA LYS A 94 14.29 -6.86 -2.54
C LYS A 94 15.28 -5.75 -2.16
N ASN A 95 14.84 -4.49 -2.17
CA ASN A 95 15.73 -3.35 -1.96
C ASN A 95 15.81 -2.90 -0.49
N TYR A 96 14.74 -3.08 0.27
CA TYR A 96 14.64 -2.59 1.66
C TYR A 96 14.62 -3.70 2.71
N ALA A 97 14.40 -4.95 2.31
CA ALA A 97 14.24 -6.11 3.21
C ALA A 97 13.14 -5.94 4.27
N ILE A 98 12.11 -5.13 3.96
CA ILE A 98 10.95 -4.89 4.82
C ILE A 98 9.75 -5.60 4.21
N PRO A 99 8.99 -6.40 5.00
CA PRO A 99 7.76 -7.04 4.52
C PRO A 99 6.78 -6.05 3.90
N VAL A 100 6.15 -6.45 2.79
CA VAL A 100 5.20 -5.62 2.06
C VAL A 100 3.86 -6.33 1.97
N ILE A 101 2.78 -5.62 2.28
CA ILE A 101 1.40 -6.07 2.11
C ILE A 101 0.72 -5.16 1.09
N GLY A 102 0.18 -5.74 0.04
CA GLY A 102 -0.67 -5.06 -0.92
C GLY A 102 -2.14 -5.21 -0.54
N ILE A 103 -2.91 -4.13 -0.62
CA ILE A 103 -4.35 -4.11 -0.39
C ILE A 103 -5.05 -3.56 -1.63
N ALA A 104 -5.65 -4.43 -2.43
CA ALA A 104 -6.37 -4.03 -3.63
C ALA A 104 -7.89 -4.06 -3.43
N LYS A 105 -8.58 -3.12 -4.07
CA LYS A 105 -10.05 -2.95 -4.02
C LYS A 105 -10.79 -3.85 -5.03
N SER A 106 -10.07 -4.36 -6.04
CA SER A 106 -10.61 -5.20 -7.10
C SER A 106 -9.70 -6.39 -7.40
N LYS A 107 -10.28 -7.47 -7.94
CA LYS A 107 -9.52 -8.64 -8.37
C LYS A 107 -8.67 -8.30 -9.59
N ASN A 108 -7.39 -8.63 -9.53
CA ASN A 108 -6.50 -8.58 -10.68
C ASN A 108 -6.52 -9.95 -11.40
N LEU A 109 -6.78 -9.94 -12.72
CA LEU A 109 -6.90 -11.15 -13.52
C LEU A 109 -5.55 -11.83 -13.81
N PHE A 110 -4.46 -11.09 -13.70
CA PHE A 110 -3.10 -11.62 -13.91
C PHE A 110 -2.53 -12.26 -12.64
N SER A 111 -3.06 -11.89 -11.46
CA SER A 111 -2.57 -12.46 -10.20
C SER A 111 -3.01 -13.91 -10.05
N LYS A 112 -2.03 -14.79 -9.80
CA LYS A 112 -2.23 -16.21 -9.44
C LYS A 112 -2.10 -16.45 -7.94
N VAL A 113 -1.88 -15.41 -7.14
CA VAL A 113 -1.82 -15.56 -5.69
C VAL A 113 -3.14 -16.07 -5.16
N GLU A 114 -3.09 -17.18 -4.45
CA GLU A 114 -4.25 -17.81 -3.80
C GLU A 114 -4.56 -17.13 -2.46
N ASN A 115 -5.74 -17.42 -1.90
CA ASN A 115 -6.16 -16.94 -0.58
C ASN A 115 -6.00 -15.43 -0.37
N THR A 116 -6.43 -14.63 -1.35
CA THR A 116 -6.24 -13.16 -1.27
C THR A 116 -7.41 -12.42 -0.61
N GLN A 117 -8.59 -13.02 -0.55
CA GLN A 117 -9.82 -12.33 -0.16
C GLN A 117 -9.91 -12.08 1.36
N VAL A 118 -10.22 -10.84 1.71
CA VAL A 118 -10.46 -10.39 3.09
C VAL A 118 -11.76 -9.58 3.11
N TYR A 119 -12.73 -10.06 3.87
CA TYR A 119 -14.01 -9.37 4.09
C TYR A 119 -13.96 -8.55 5.37
N ARG A 120 -14.31 -7.26 5.30
CA ARG A 120 -14.30 -6.35 6.45
C ARG A 120 -15.61 -5.57 6.55
N GLY A 121 -15.96 -5.23 7.78
CA GLY A 121 -17.24 -4.55 8.06
C GLY A 121 -18.43 -5.36 7.56
N ASN A 122 -19.44 -4.67 7.06
CA ASN A 122 -20.64 -5.26 6.46
C ASN A 122 -20.54 -5.41 4.93
N SER A 123 -19.33 -5.29 4.36
CA SER A 123 -19.13 -5.34 2.92
C SER A 123 -19.27 -6.77 2.37
N LYS A 124 -20.08 -6.93 1.33
CA LYS A 124 -20.17 -8.17 0.56
C LYS A 124 -19.05 -8.32 -0.48
N THR A 125 -18.26 -7.26 -0.70
CA THR A 125 -17.14 -7.24 -1.63
C THR A 125 -15.83 -7.32 -0.84
N PRO A 126 -14.95 -8.30 -1.12
CA PRO A 126 -13.68 -8.43 -0.38
C PRO A 126 -12.66 -7.37 -0.80
N LEU A 127 -11.67 -7.15 0.04
CA LEU A 127 -10.36 -6.67 -0.34
C LEU A 127 -9.53 -7.86 -0.84
N TYR A 128 -8.56 -7.58 -1.69
CA TYR A 128 -7.59 -8.58 -2.16
C TYR A 128 -6.23 -8.23 -1.57
N VAL A 129 -5.76 -9.10 -0.69
CA VAL A 129 -4.51 -8.93 0.05
C VAL A 129 -3.46 -9.86 -0.53
N THR A 130 -2.30 -9.31 -0.84
CA THR A 130 -1.11 -10.07 -1.28
C THR A 130 0.09 -9.66 -0.45
N ALA A 131 1.08 -10.54 -0.31
CA ALA A 131 2.18 -10.30 0.61
C ALA A 131 3.53 -10.77 0.05
N VAL A 132 4.59 -10.04 0.42
CA VAL A 132 5.99 -10.39 0.15
C VAL A 132 6.78 -10.22 1.44
N GLY A 133 7.62 -11.22 1.77
CA GLY A 133 8.43 -11.20 2.98
C GLY A 133 7.68 -11.49 4.29
N ILE A 134 6.40 -11.81 4.20
CA ILE A 134 5.53 -12.24 5.30
C ILE A 134 4.56 -13.30 4.77
N ASP A 135 4.16 -14.22 5.61
CA ASP A 135 3.19 -15.27 5.26
C ASP A 135 1.85 -14.68 4.82
N GLN A 136 1.24 -15.27 3.79
CA GLN A 136 0.01 -14.78 3.16
C GLN A 136 -1.18 -14.78 4.13
N ASP A 137 -1.37 -15.82 4.94
CA ASP A 137 -2.48 -15.89 5.88
C ASP A 137 -2.27 -14.97 7.07
N ILE A 138 -1.02 -14.80 7.52
CA ILE A 138 -0.66 -13.79 8.53
C ILE A 138 -0.98 -12.39 8.01
N ALA A 139 -0.61 -12.05 6.77
CA ALA A 139 -0.89 -10.76 6.17
C ALA A 139 -2.41 -10.49 6.09
N ARG A 140 -3.19 -11.48 5.68
CA ARG A 140 -4.66 -11.40 5.66
C ARG A 140 -5.24 -11.14 7.04
N GLY A 141 -4.78 -11.90 8.05
CA GLY A 141 -5.21 -11.72 9.44
C GLY A 141 -4.90 -10.30 9.97
N LYS A 142 -3.71 -9.78 9.63
CA LYS A 142 -3.32 -8.41 9.99
C LYS A 142 -4.23 -7.37 9.32
N VAL A 143 -4.51 -7.50 8.02
CA VAL A 143 -5.44 -6.58 7.32
C VAL A 143 -6.86 -6.71 7.85
N GLN A 144 -7.32 -7.92 8.17
CA GLN A 144 -8.62 -8.17 8.79
C GLN A 144 -8.78 -7.39 10.10
N SER A 145 -7.73 -7.35 10.93
CA SER A 145 -7.73 -6.72 12.25
C SER A 145 -7.48 -5.21 12.25
N MET A 146 -7.10 -4.60 11.12
CA MET A 146 -6.86 -3.16 11.04
C MET A 146 -8.07 -2.35 11.54
N TYR A 147 -7.79 -1.23 12.22
CA TYR A 147 -8.85 -0.37 12.75
C TYR A 147 -9.77 0.20 11.68
N GLY A 148 -11.04 0.35 12.04
CA GLY A 148 -12.13 0.90 11.21
C GLY A 148 -13.20 -0.13 10.89
N GLU A 149 -14.45 0.30 10.90
CA GLU A 149 -15.65 -0.55 10.73
C GLU A 149 -15.98 -0.81 9.26
N ASN A 150 -15.33 -0.11 8.34
CA ASN A 150 -15.61 -0.18 6.91
C ASN A 150 -14.75 -1.24 6.21
N ARG A 151 -15.12 -1.57 4.96
CA ARG A 151 -14.33 -2.41 4.06
C ARG A 151 -12.87 -1.94 3.99
N ILE A 152 -12.66 -0.63 3.74
CA ILE A 152 -11.33 -0.04 3.68
C ILE A 152 -10.87 0.30 5.11
N PRO A 153 -9.70 -0.18 5.55
CA PRO A 153 -9.13 0.18 6.84
C PRO A 153 -8.94 1.69 7.00
N TYR A 154 -9.05 2.17 8.23
CA TYR A 154 -8.95 3.61 8.53
C TYR A 154 -7.64 4.22 8.03
N GLY A 155 -6.50 3.63 8.34
CA GLY A 155 -5.18 4.14 7.89
C GLY A 155 -5.04 4.19 6.37
N VAL A 156 -5.58 3.19 5.65
CA VAL A 156 -5.57 3.16 4.18
C VAL A 156 -6.43 4.30 3.62
N LYS A 157 -7.61 4.53 4.21
CA LYS A 157 -8.47 5.65 3.82
C LYS A 157 -7.80 7.02 4.05
N ILE A 158 -7.05 7.15 5.14
CA ILE A 158 -6.32 8.40 5.43
C ILE A 158 -5.19 8.60 4.42
N ALA A 159 -4.42 7.57 4.08
CA ALA A 159 -3.36 7.65 3.07
C ALA A 159 -3.92 8.12 1.70
N ASP A 160 -5.01 7.51 1.22
CA ASP A 160 -5.72 7.92 0.00
C ASP A 160 -6.17 9.39 0.07
N SER A 161 -6.73 9.80 1.21
CA SER A 161 -7.21 11.18 1.40
C SER A 161 -6.07 12.21 1.39
N ILE A 162 -4.93 11.90 2.00
CA ILE A 162 -3.75 12.78 1.97
C ILE A 162 -3.18 12.84 0.56
N ALA A 163 -3.01 11.69 -0.11
CA ALA A 163 -2.49 11.61 -1.47
C ALA A 163 -3.31 12.48 -2.44
N ARG A 164 -4.62 12.47 -2.30
CA ARG A 164 -5.55 13.30 -3.11
C ARG A 164 -5.66 14.74 -2.62
N LYS A 165 -4.87 15.17 -1.63
CA LYS A 165 -4.93 16.51 -1.02
C LYS A 165 -6.32 16.90 -0.49
N HIS A 166 -7.10 15.91 -0.06
CA HIS A 166 -8.38 16.17 0.58
C HIS A 166 -8.16 16.72 2.00
N LYS A 167 -9.03 17.65 2.45
CA LYS A 167 -9.04 18.10 3.84
C LYS A 167 -9.27 16.92 4.76
N ILE A 168 -8.30 16.64 5.62
CA ILE A 168 -8.41 15.60 6.64
C ILE A 168 -8.76 16.31 7.95
N ILE A 169 -9.86 15.89 8.56
CA ILE A 169 -10.16 16.22 9.95
C ILE A 169 -9.61 15.03 10.76
N LEU A 170 -8.44 15.21 11.33
CA LEU A 170 -7.91 14.29 12.34
C LEU A 170 -8.66 14.62 13.64
N ASN A 171 -9.55 13.73 14.07
CA ASN A 171 -10.24 13.82 15.35
C ASN A 171 -9.37 13.25 16.46
#